data_e3cc5654cc086aa1e742f16e6e295210
#
_entry.id   e3cc5654cc086aa1e742f16e6e295210
#
_cell.length_a   1.000
_cell.length_b   1.000
_cell.length_c   1.000
_cell.angle_alpha   90.00
_cell.angle_beta   90.00
_cell.angle_gamma   90.00
#
_symmetry.space_group_name_H-M   'P 1'
#
loop_
_entity.id
_entity.type
_entity.pdbx_description
1 polymer ?
#
loop_
_entity_poly.entity_id
_entity_poly.type
_entity_poly.pdbx_seq_one_letter_code
_entity_poly.pdbx_strand_id
1 'polypeptide(L)'
;MRNHYILVIDVPGIKEYVFGTDRLVEIRGASALLDDLNRRKTEIFLKRKLGESNVECVFSAGGAGQFVITAQEDSLKACVKELKGFFVRESKGGLRLLCGWAEFSEENYSDCLDQAHFRLKKEKEENPLIPCTQLHAGYIRECDSCSGMASRSNSYGDEERFLCDICVEKVEYGKKRGLWREFAEYCEKKGIKAERPKDFKEVGERCLARKDYTALVYADGNAMGKLVKAIKTKEQFKTFSEAVDQSVREACHEALPAEGKIPADILLLGGDDLMVYMSADTAFPFALDAARKFEEKTKEKFASEPFFSRLLGGKGLTISLGIAYGKSHTPFSIMFSQSEELLKSSKKAGSQDTNKGEYYAPAYIDFHISSSYNQIKVSDSRKTHLHLYEPSAVKLYQKPYSLPDAQAILEHARNLINADIPGTRLKRLGYAPFMGKINGTLECLKLYIGTRKKEQRAVIRDALDRFGCLFPWREIKNEKREAVEVTTVLTDLIELAGFIK
;
A
#
# COMPACT_ATOMS: atom_id res chain seq x y z
N MET A 1 -12.30 21.01 38.83
CA MET A 1 -13.50 20.59 38.05
C MET A 1 -13.06 19.58 37.00
N ARG A 2 -13.92 18.64 36.63
CA ARG A 2 -13.65 17.75 35.49
C ARG A 2 -14.13 18.44 34.23
N ASN A 3 -13.27 18.55 33.22
CA ASN A 3 -13.61 19.11 31.92
C ASN A 3 -13.55 18.00 30.88
N HIS A 4 -14.16 18.23 29.72
CA HIS A 4 -14.05 17.36 28.57
C HIS A 4 -12.87 17.81 27.71
N TYR A 5 -12.08 16.86 27.25
CA TYR A 5 -10.91 17.10 26.38
C TYR A 5 -10.98 16.19 25.16
N ILE A 6 -10.57 16.71 24.01
CA ILE A 6 -10.24 15.91 22.86
C ILE A 6 -8.72 15.66 22.87
N LEU A 7 -8.32 14.39 22.90
CA LEU A 7 -6.93 13.96 22.83
C LEU A 7 -6.66 13.37 21.44
N VAL A 8 -5.69 13.90 20.74
CA VAL A 8 -5.16 13.32 19.49
C VAL A 8 -3.77 12.73 19.74
N ILE A 9 -3.50 11.59 19.14
CA ILE A 9 -2.21 10.90 19.23
C ILE A 9 -1.66 10.61 17.84
N ASP A 10 -0.34 10.60 17.70
CA ASP A 10 0.38 10.25 16.48
C ASP A 10 1.69 9.51 16.82
N VAL A 11 2.00 8.48 16.06
CA VAL A 11 3.26 7.73 16.16
C VAL A 11 4.14 8.11 14.96
N PRO A 12 5.13 8.99 15.13
CA PRO A 12 6.00 9.40 14.03
C PRO A 12 7.01 8.29 13.68
N GLY A 13 7.47 8.27 12.42
CA GLY A 13 8.53 7.36 11.99
C GLY A 13 8.09 5.90 11.85
N ILE A 14 6.80 5.66 11.59
CA ILE A 14 6.25 4.29 11.42
C ILE A 14 6.95 3.55 10.31
N LYS A 15 7.21 4.21 9.17
CA LYS A 15 7.82 3.58 8.00
C LYS A 15 9.23 3.09 8.31
N GLU A 16 10.03 3.93 8.94
CA GLU A 16 11.39 3.60 9.36
C GLU A 16 11.40 2.48 10.40
N TYR A 17 10.44 2.50 11.32
CA TYR A 17 10.31 1.45 12.33
C TYR A 17 9.89 0.12 11.71
N VAL A 18 8.86 0.10 10.87
CA VAL A 18 8.30 -1.14 10.31
C VAL A 18 9.21 -1.69 9.21
N PHE A 19 9.68 -0.85 8.30
CA PHE A 19 10.37 -1.24 7.07
C PHE A 19 11.89 -1.05 7.09
N GLY A 20 12.46 -0.71 8.23
CA GLY A 20 13.92 -0.59 8.43
C GLY A 20 14.66 -1.93 8.54
N THR A 21 14.13 -3.00 7.94
CA THR A 21 14.70 -4.35 7.93
C THR A 21 14.28 -5.09 6.67
N ASP A 22 15.12 -6.00 6.18
CA ASP A 22 14.82 -6.86 5.04
C ASP A 22 14.33 -8.26 5.46
N ARG A 23 13.80 -8.40 6.68
CA ARG A 23 13.31 -9.69 7.21
C ARG A 23 11.79 -9.67 7.42
N LEU A 24 11.07 -10.56 6.72
CA LEU A 24 9.62 -10.65 6.76
C LEU A 24 9.07 -10.79 8.19
N VAL A 25 9.69 -11.64 9.02
CA VAL A 25 9.26 -11.85 10.41
C VAL A 25 9.35 -10.58 11.26
N GLU A 26 10.33 -9.74 11.02
CA GLU A 26 10.52 -8.49 11.75
C GLU A 26 9.57 -7.39 11.28
N ILE A 27 9.34 -7.28 9.94
CA ILE A 27 8.39 -6.35 9.35
C ILE A 27 6.98 -6.60 9.88
N ARG A 28 6.51 -7.86 9.79
CA ARG A 28 5.19 -8.23 10.29
C ARG A 28 5.05 -8.08 11.81
N GLY A 29 6.14 -8.30 12.55
CA GLY A 29 6.15 -8.11 13.98
C GLY A 29 6.10 -6.66 14.39
N ALA A 30 6.82 -5.79 13.71
CA ALA A 30 6.75 -4.34 13.90
C ALA A 30 5.36 -3.79 13.63
N SER A 31 4.75 -4.22 12.54
CA SER A 31 3.37 -3.83 12.19
C SER A 31 2.34 -4.37 13.19
N ALA A 32 2.48 -5.62 13.62
CA ALA A 32 1.59 -6.23 14.61
C ALA A 32 1.70 -5.55 15.99
N LEU A 33 2.91 -5.18 16.41
CA LEU A 33 3.12 -4.44 17.65
C LEU A 33 2.49 -3.05 17.60
N LEU A 34 2.69 -2.34 16.48
CA LEU A 34 2.09 -1.02 16.28
C LEU A 34 0.56 -1.08 16.31
N ASP A 35 -0.04 -2.04 15.58
CA ASP A 35 -1.49 -2.23 15.54
C ASP A 35 -2.06 -2.54 16.95
N ASP A 36 -1.42 -3.45 17.69
CA ASP A 36 -1.82 -3.81 19.06
C ASP A 36 -1.70 -2.63 20.04
N LEU A 37 -0.61 -1.88 19.97
CA LEU A 37 -0.41 -0.68 20.78
C LEU A 37 -1.47 0.37 20.47
N ASN A 38 -1.68 0.65 19.20
CA ASN A 38 -2.58 1.72 18.78
C ASN A 38 -4.04 1.36 19.04
N ARG A 39 -4.55 0.25 18.49
CA ARG A 39 -5.97 -0.10 18.54
C ARG A 39 -6.45 -0.55 19.90
N ARG A 40 -5.69 -1.35 20.59
CA ARG A 40 -6.17 -2.06 21.79
C ARG A 40 -5.54 -1.52 23.06
N LYS A 41 -4.20 -1.50 23.12
CA LYS A 41 -3.49 -1.21 24.38
C LYS A 41 -3.62 0.25 24.79
N THR A 42 -3.72 1.19 23.86
CA THR A 42 -3.90 2.62 24.16
C THR A 42 -5.24 2.88 24.84
N GLU A 43 -6.33 2.38 24.30
CA GLU A 43 -7.66 2.55 24.89
C GLU A 43 -7.75 1.89 26.27
N ILE A 44 -7.28 0.65 26.41
CA ILE A 44 -7.24 -0.06 27.69
C ILE A 44 -6.42 0.72 28.71
N PHE A 45 -5.26 1.27 28.31
CA PHE A 45 -4.41 2.07 29.20
C PHE A 45 -5.11 3.32 29.70
N LEU A 46 -5.72 4.09 28.79
CA LEU A 46 -6.47 5.31 29.11
C LEU A 46 -7.65 5.01 30.04
N LYS A 47 -8.46 4.00 29.73
CA LYS A 47 -9.60 3.57 30.55
C LYS A 47 -9.17 3.12 31.94
N ARG A 48 -8.08 2.38 32.07
CA ARG A 48 -7.55 1.94 33.36
C ARG A 48 -7.05 3.11 34.22
N LYS A 49 -6.50 4.16 33.61
CA LYS A 49 -5.91 5.30 34.31
C LYS A 49 -6.94 6.36 34.70
N LEU A 50 -7.89 6.61 33.83
CA LEU A 50 -8.84 7.71 33.96
C LEU A 50 -10.27 7.25 34.33
N GLY A 51 -10.54 5.95 34.27
CA GLY A 51 -11.85 5.33 34.47
C GLY A 51 -12.55 5.02 33.16
N GLU A 52 -13.23 3.88 33.12
CA GLU A 52 -13.84 3.35 31.88
C GLU A 52 -14.89 4.28 31.27
N SER A 53 -15.75 4.88 32.10
CA SER A 53 -16.78 5.83 31.67
C SER A 53 -16.26 7.20 31.25
N ASN A 54 -14.99 7.50 31.52
CA ASN A 54 -14.36 8.80 31.26
C ASN A 54 -13.58 8.84 29.94
N VAL A 55 -13.52 7.75 29.19
CA VAL A 55 -12.74 7.64 27.95
C VAL A 55 -13.61 7.06 26.85
N GLU A 56 -13.83 7.83 25.81
CA GLU A 56 -14.47 7.40 24.56
C GLU A 56 -13.43 7.39 23.44
N CYS A 57 -13.27 6.24 22.80
CA CYS A 57 -12.46 6.13 21.60
C CYS A 57 -13.30 6.55 20.40
N VAL A 58 -12.86 7.61 19.71
CA VAL A 58 -13.48 8.05 18.45
C VAL A 58 -12.86 7.31 17.28
N PHE A 59 -11.50 7.15 17.32
CA PHE A 59 -10.74 6.50 16.29
C PHE A 59 -9.38 6.08 16.86
N SER A 60 -8.88 4.91 16.45
CA SER A 60 -7.50 4.49 16.74
C SER A 60 -7.02 3.45 15.75
N ALA A 61 -6.26 3.85 14.73
CA ALA A 61 -5.69 2.99 13.71
C ALA A 61 -4.52 3.68 12.97
N GLY A 62 -3.68 2.90 12.28
CA GLY A 62 -2.62 3.43 11.44
C GLY A 62 -1.56 4.29 12.15
N GLY A 63 -1.41 4.13 13.46
CA GLY A 63 -0.49 4.95 14.28
C GLY A 63 -1.06 6.29 14.74
N ALA A 64 -2.30 6.61 14.37
CA ALA A 64 -3.02 7.80 14.84
C ALA A 64 -4.21 7.42 15.71
N GLY A 65 -4.69 8.33 16.54
CA GLY A 65 -5.88 8.09 17.35
C GLY A 65 -6.49 9.37 17.89
N GLN A 66 -7.77 9.27 18.21
CA GLN A 66 -8.57 10.36 18.74
C GLN A 66 -9.49 9.84 19.85
N PHE A 67 -9.46 10.51 20.99
CA PHE A 67 -10.22 10.13 22.18
C PHE A 67 -10.91 11.35 22.78
N VAL A 68 -12.13 11.19 23.27
CA VAL A 68 -12.78 12.17 24.14
C VAL A 68 -12.61 11.70 25.57
N ILE A 69 -12.08 12.58 26.43
CA ILE A 69 -11.67 12.26 27.80
C ILE A 69 -12.31 13.25 28.78
N THR A 70 -12.90 12.73 29.85
CA THR A 70 -13.43 13.52 30.97
C THR A 70 -12.47 13.42 32.16
N ALA A 71 -11.69 14.48 32.44
CA ALA A 71 -10.68 14.45 33.48
C ALA A 71 -10.40 15.85 34.05
N GLN A 72 -9.61 15.90 35.14
CA GLN A 72 -8.89 17.11 35.52
C GLN A 72 -7.66 17.27 34.63
N GLU A 73 -7.30 18.50 34.27
CA GLU A 73 -6.18 18.75 33.33
C GLU A 73 -4.87 18.13 33.80
N ASP A 74 -4.56 18.24 35.10
CA ASP A 74 -3.31 17.66 35.64
C ASP A 74 -3.31 16.14 35.59
N SER A 75 -4.48 15.51 35.79
CA SER A 75 -4.64 14.05 35.64
C SER A 75 -4.46 13.62 34.19
N LEU A 76 -4.95 14.41 33.23
CA LEU A 76 -4.75 14.17 31.81
C LEU A 76 -3.26 14.29 31.44
N LYS A 77 -2.59 15.36 31.88
CA LYS A 77 -1.15 15.57 31.64
C LYS A 77 -0.31 14.40 32.20
N ALA A 78 -0.58 13.96 33.41
CA ALA A 78 0.10 12.82 34.03
C ALA A 78 -0.15 11.53 33.23
N CYS A 79 -1.40 11.27 32.84
CA CYS A 79 -1.78 10.09 32.05
C CYS A 79 -1.08 10.09 30.69
N VAL A 80 -1.04 11.21 29.98
CA VAL A 80 -0.34 11.36 28.70
C VAL A 80 1.16 11.09 28.84
N LYS A 81 1.79 11.61 29.88
CA LYS A 81 3.21 11.34 30.16
C LYS A 81 3.48 9.84 30.37
N GLU A 82 2.62 9.17 31.14
CA GLU A 82 2.74 7.74 31.38
C GLU A 82 2.43 6.91 30.10
N LEU A 83 1.48 7.34 29.28
CA LEU A 83 1.16 6.69 27.99
C LEU A 83 2.36 6.76 27.03
N LYS A 84 3.02 7.90 26.93
CA LYS A 84 4.27 8.03 26.15
C LYS A 84 5.35 7.06 26.63
N GLY A 85 5.56 6.99 27.95
CA GLY A 85 6.47 6.02 28.55
C GLY A 85 6.07 4.57 28.32
N PHE A 86 4.77 4.29 28.22
CA PHE A 86 4.25 2.97 27.91
C PHE A 86 4.62 2.54 26.47
N PHE A 87 4.46 3.39 25.47
CA PHE A 87 4.90 3.10 24.09
C PHE A 87 6.39 2.80 24.00
N VAL A 88 7.23 3.62 24.65
CA VAL A 88 8.68 3.42 24.69
C VAL A 88 9.04 2.06 25.33
N ARG A 89 8.41 1.69 26.44
CA ARG A 89 8.68 0.40 27.11
C ARG A 89 8.26 -0.80 26.28
N GLU A 90 7.05 -0.77 25.72
CA GLU A 90 6.51 -1.89 24.94
C GLU A 90 7.28 -2.11 23.63
N SER A 91 7.79 -1.04 23.02
CA SER A 91 8.57 -1.11 21.77
C SER A 91 10.09 -1.15 21.99
N LYS A 92 10.54 -1.26 23.25
CA LYS A 92 11.98 -1.19 23.62
C LYS A 92 12.69 0.08 23.10
N GLY A 93 11.96 1.20 23.04
CA GLY A 93 12.47 2.47 22.52
C GLY A 93 12.30 2.65 21.00
N GLY A 94 11.74 1.65 20.29
CA GLY A 94 11.56 1.73 18.84
C GLY A 94 10.43 2.65 18.39
N LEU A 95 9.43 2.88 19.22
CA LEU A 95 8.31 3.78 18.95
C LEU A 95 8.21 4.86 20.01
N ARG A 96 7.84 6.06 19.60
CA ARG A 96 7.42 7.13 20.49
C ARG A 96 6.02 7.60 20.12
N LEU A 97 5.34 8.18 21.11
CA LEU A 97 4.00 8.71 20.95
C LEU A 97 4.04 10.23 21.09
N LEU A 98 3.41 10.95 20.18
CA LEU A 98 3.11 12.36 20.26
C LEU A 98 1.65 12.55 20.63
N CYS A 99 1.33 13.57 21.41
CA CYS A 99 -0.01 13.83 21.90
C CYS A 99 -0.32 15.33 21.87
N GLY A 100 -1.51 15.66 21.39
CA GLY A 100 -2.06 17.01 21.53
C GLY A 100 -3.47 16.92 22.11
N TRP A 101 -3.89 17.85 22.93
CA TRP A 101 -5.24 17.89 23.49
C TRP A 101 -5.77 19.31 23.58
N ALA A 102 -7.08 19.47 23.49
CA ALA A 102 -7.79 20.73 23.68
C ALA A 102 -9.05 20.50 24.50
N GLU A 103 -9.62 21.54 25.09
CA GLU A 103 -10.94 21.46 25.68
C GLU A 103 -11.97 21.11 24.60
N PHE A 104 -12.89 20.22 24.94
CA PHE A 104 -13.84 19.65 23.98
C PHE A 104 -15.25 20.18 24.21
N SER A 105 -15.90 20.60 23.12
CA SER A 105 -17.30 20.89 23.02
C SER A 105 -17.87 20.26 21.76
N GLU A 106 -19.00 19.58 21.85
CA GLU A 106 -19.66 18.97 20.70
C GLU A 106 -20.06 19.98 19.63
N GLU A 107 -20.50 21.20 20.07
CA GLU A 107 -20.90 22.27 19.15
C GLU A 107 -19.74 22.79 18.28
N ASN A 108 -18.50 22.73 18.81
CA ASN A 108 -17.30 23.26 18.16
C ASN A 108 -16.26 22.17 17.92
N TYR A 109 -16.69 20.97 17.55
CA TYR A 109 -15.81 19.80 17.36
C TYR A 109 -14.61 20.08 16.45
N SER A 110 -14.84 20.71 15.29
CA SER A 110 -13.78 21.02 14.31
C SER A 110 -12.71 21.93 14.91
N ASP A 111 -13.10 22.98 15.62
CA ASP A 111 -12.16 23.95 16.19
C ASP A 111 -11.36 23.32 17.36
N CYS A 112 -12.02 22.49 18.17
CA CYS A 112 -11.34 21.74 19.23
C CYS A 112 -10.31 20.77 18.66
N LEU A 113 -10.67 20.09 17.58
CA LEU A 113 -9.78 19.15 16.88
C LEU A 113 -8.58 19.89 16.28
N ASP A 114 -8.78 21.02 15.62
CA ASP A 114 -7.72 21.83 15.04
C ASP A 114 -6.75 22.34 16.12
N GLN A 115 -7.25 22.76 17.29
CA GLN A 115 -6.41 23.14 18.43
C GLN A 115 -5.57 21.95 18.96
N ALA A 116 -6.18 20.77 19.07
CA ALA A 116 -5.48 19.57 19.50
C ALA A 116 -4.38 19.19 18.49
N HIS A 117 -4.67 19.22 17.20
CA HIS A 117 -3.67 19.00 16.14
C HIS A 117 -2.56 20.07 16.11
N PHE A 118 -2.89 21.32 16.37
CA PHE A 118 -1.88 22.38 16.49
C PHE A 118 -0.88 22.08 17.63
N ARG A 119 -1.39 21.67 18.80
CA ARG A 119 -0.53 21.28 19.92
C ARG A 119 0.32 20.04 19.62
N LEU A 120 -0.27 19.04 18.94
CA LEU A 120 0.45 17.86 18.47
C LEU A 120 1.57 18.23 17.50
N LYS A 121 1.31 19.14 16.56
CA LYS A 121 2.30 19.63 15.61
C LYS A 121 3.43 20.38 16.33
N LYS A 122 3.09 21.24 17.28
CA LYS A 122 4.07 21.95 18.11
C LYS A 122 4.96 20.98 18.87
N GLU A 123 4.39 19.94 19.49
CA GLU A 123 5.17 18.89 20.15
C GLU A 123 6.14 18.18 19.20
N LYS A 124 5.69 17.91 17.95
CA LYS A 124 6.52 17.31 16.91
C LYS A 124 7.72 18.17 16.53
N GLU A 125 7.53 19.48 16.45
CA GLU A 125 8.59 20.45 16.12
C GLU A 125 9.55 20.66 17.29
N GLU A 126 9.06 20.70 18.54
CA GLU A 126 9.89 20.86 19.75
C GLU A 126 10.70 19.61 20.10
N ASN A 127 10.24 18.44 19.66
CA ASN A 127 10.90 17.16 19.89
C ASN A 127 11.20 16.46 18.56
N PRO A 128 12.14 16.97 17.75
CA PRO A 128 12.50 16.31 16.50
C PRO A 128 13.09 14.91 16.79
N LEU A 129 12.91 13.99 15.82
CA LEU A 129 13.66 12.74 15.80
C LEU A 129 15.12 13.10 15.54
N ILE A 130 15.93 13.14 16.59
CA ILE A 130 17.37 13.30 16.42
C ILE A 130 17.89 11.91 16.05
N PRO A 131 18.50 11.75 14.84
CA PRO A 131 19.17 10.50 14.52
C PRO A 131 20.22 10.28 15.62
N CYS A 132 20.15 9.15 16.33
CA CYS A 132 21.24 8.76 17.21
C CYS A 132 22.49 8.65 16.34
N THR A 133 23.44 9.55 16.52
CA THR A 133 24.78 9.39 15.98
C THR A 133 25.37 8.15 16.63
N GLN A 134 25.45 7.07 15.85
CA GLN A 134 26.06 5.84 16.32
C GLN A 134 27.55 6.10 16.48
N LEU A 135 28.04 5.99 17.72
CA LEU A 135 29.45 5.88 17.95
C LEU A 135 29.90 4.50 17.49
N HIS A 136 30.50 4.44 16.30
CA HIS A 136 31.23 3.25 15.86
C HIS A 136 32.43 3.00 16.74
N ALA A 137 32.21 2.30 17.84
CA ALA A 137 33.30 1.82 18.70
C ALA A 137 33.59 0.38 18.25
N GLY A 138 34.82 0.08 17.89
CA GLY A 138 35.25 -1.21 17.35
C GLY A 138 35.01 -2.44 18.25
N TYR A 139 34.54 -2.22 19.48
CA TYR A 139 34.12 -3.26 20.42
C TYR A 139 32.60 -3.42 20.55
N ILE A 140 31.83 -2.65 19.81
CA ILE A 140 30.35 -2.77 19.76
C ILE A 140 29.96 -3.47 18.45
N ARG A 141 29.31 -4.60 18.58
CA ARG A 141 28.73 -5.28 17.40
C ARG A 141 27.40 -4.67 17.04
N GLU A 142 27.25 -4.26 15.79
CA GLU A 142 26.01 -3.75 15.24
C GLU A 142 24.93 -4.82 15.15
N CYS A 143 23.67 -4.39 15.19
CA CYS A 143 22.53 -5.27 14.98
C CYS A 143 22.50 -5.77 13.53
N ASP A 144 22.43 -7.09 13.34
CA ASP A 144 22.40 -7.73 12.02
C ASP A 144 21.12 -7.41 11.23
N SER A 145 20.17 -6.67 11.80
CA SER A 145 18.91 -6.29 11.18
C SER A 145 18.79 -4.82 10.80
N CYS A 146 18.97 -3.93 11.77
CA CYS A 146 18.73 -2.49 11.60
C CYS A 146 20.03 -1.66 11.64
N SER A 147 21.19 -2.28 11.72
CA SER A 147 22.50 -1.65 11.87
C SER A 147 22.63 -0.76 13.14
N GLY A 148 21.69 -0.84 14.06
CA GLY A 148 21.81 -0.24 15.39
C GLY A 148 22.75 -1.04 16.31
N MET A 149 22.97 -0.54 17.54
CA MET A 149 23.77 -1.28 18.54
C MET A 149 23.07 -2.59 18.92
N ALA A 150 23.81 -3.70 18.85
CA ALA A 150 23.32 -4.99 19.30
C ALA A 150 23.55 -5.17 20.80
N SER A 151 22.55 -5.69 21.49
CA SER A 151 22.61 -5.92 22.93
C SER A 151 23.08 -7.33 23.30
N ARG A 152 22.76 -8.33 22.46
CA ARG A 152 23.04 -9.75 22.75
C ARG A 152 22.93 -10.64 21.52
N SER A 153 23.54 -11.84 21.60
CA SER A 153 23.31 -12.93 20.66
C SER A 153 21.92 -13.52 20.86
N ASN A 154 21.21 -13.73 19.76
CA ASN A 154 19.92 -14.41 19.74
C ASN A 154 19.93 -15.47 18.65
N SER A 155 19.55 -16.70 19.00
CA SER A 155 19.38 -17.79 18.06
C SER A 155 17.96 -17.75 17.50
N TYR A 156 17.83 -17.63 16.19
CA TYR A 156 16.56 -17.70 15.47
C TYR A 156 16.64 -18.80 14.41
N GLY A 157 15.99 -19.94 14.70
CA GLY A 157 16.15 -21.12 13.88
C GLY A 157 17.58 -21.66 13.96
N ASP A 158 18.17 -21.95 12.82
CA ASP A 158 19.53 -22.49 12.70
C ASP A 158 20.61 -21.41 12.62
N GLU A 159 20.23 -20.10 12.67
CA GLU A 159 21.16 -18.96 12.56
C GLU A 159 21.36 -18.29 13.92
N GLU A 160 22.62 -18.10 14.33
CA GLU A 160 23.00 -17.21 15.42
C GLU A 160 23.10 -15.78 14.90
N ARG A 161 22.28 -14.86 15.47
CA ARG A 161 22.21 -13.46 15.06
C ARG A 161 22.38 -12.54 16.24
N PHE A 162 23.04 -11.42 16.02
CA PHE A 162 23.17 -10.34 17.00
C PHE A 162 22.09 -9.29 16.77
N LEU A 163 21.10 -9.23 17.62
CA LEU A 163 19.96 -8.34 17.49
C LEU A 163 19.88 -7.37 18.68
N CYS A 164 19.53 -6.12 18.38
CA CYS A 164 19.17 -5.16 19.42
C CYS A 164 17.79 -5.49 20.02
N ASP A 165 17.48 -4.96 21.19
CA ASP A 165 16.22 -5.27 21.89
C ASP A 165 14.98 -4.91 21.06
N ILE A 166 15.04 -3.86 20.23
CA ILE A 166 13.96 -3.48 19.32
C ILE A 166 13.69 -4.59 18.29
N CYS A 167 14.74 -5.12 17.65
CA CYS A 167 14.60 -6.17 16.64
C CYS A 167 14.21 -7.51 17.28
N VAL A 168 14.66 -7.81 18.49
CA VAL A 168 14.19 -8.97 19.27
C VAL A 168 12.68 -8.88 19.50
N GLU A 169 12.18 -7.73 19.96
CA GLU A 169 10.76 -7.53 20.21
C GLU A 169 9.93 -7.68 18.92
N LYS A 170 10.43 -7.13 17.80
CA LYS A 170 9.80 -7.32 16.47
C LYS A 170 9.69 -8.79 16.10
N VAL A 171 10.75 -9.58 16.28
CA VAL A 171 10.73 -11.02 15.98
C VAL A 171 9.73 -11.76 16.86
N GLU A 172 9.68 -11.46 18.16
CA GLU A 172 8.74 -12.10 19.09
C GLU A 172 7.28 -11.79 18.73
N TYR A 173 6.96 -10.54 18.34
CA TYR A 173 5.65 -10.21 17.81
C TYR A 173 5.38 -10.86 16.43
N GLY A 174 6.39 -10.96 15.58
CA GLY A 174 6.28 -11.56 14.25
C GLY A 174 5.98 -13.07 14.27
N LYS A 175 6.35 -13.77 15.33
CA LYS A 175 5.97 -15.17 15.58
C LYS A 175 4.49 -15.32 15.96
N LYS A 176 3.87 -14.27 16.53
CA LYS A 176 2.43 -14.23 16.81
C LYS A 176 1.66 -14.02 15.51
N ARG A 177 0.37 -14.35 15.49
CA ARG A 177 -0.45 -14.25 14.26
C ARG A 177 -0.66 -12.82 13.76
N GLY A 178 -0.65 -11.79 14.64
CA GLY A 178 -0.79 -10.38 14.28
C GLY A 178 -1.94 -10.12 13.29
N LEU A 179 -1.70 -9.28 12.26
CA LEU A 179 -2.68 -9.00 11.19
C LEU A 179 -3.16 -10.26 10.44
N TRP A 180 -2.32 -11.28 10.36
CA TRP A 180 -2.67 -12.58 9.78
C TRP A 180 -3.80 -13.30 10.53
N ARG A 181 -4.00 -13.04 11.82
CA ARG A 181 -5.03 -13.72 12.60
C ARG A 181 -6.42 -13.46 12.04
N GLU A 182 -6.74 -12.23 11.70
CA GLU A 182 -8.05 -11.86 11.15
C GLU A 182 -8.31 -12.53 9.81
N PHE A 183 -7.29 -12.60 8.95
CA PHE A 183 -7.39 -13.31 7.68
C PHE A 183 -7.52 -14.82 7.88
N ALA A 184 -6.79 -15.42 8.83
CA ALA A 184 -6.94 -16.84 9.15
C ALA A 184 -8.35 -17.15 9.67
N GLU A 185 -8.90 -16.32 10.56
CA GLU A 185 -10.28 -16.45 11.04
C GLU A 185 -11.32 -16.31 9.91
N TYR A 186 -11.07 -15.39 8.95
CA TYR A 186 -11.90 -15.28 7.74
C TYR A 186 -11.85 -16.55 6.88
N CYS A 187 -10.66 -17.13 6.68
CA CYS A 187 -10.50 -18.40 5.96
C CYS A 187 -11.16 -19.56 6.70
N GLU A 188 -10.99 -19.66 8.02
CA GLU A 188 -11.59 -20.72 8.86
C GLU A 188 -13.13 -20.71 8.77
N LYS A 189 -13.76 -19.52 8.77
CA LYS A 189 -15.21 -19.36 8.56
C LYS A 189 -15.68 -19.88 7.21
N LYS A 190 -14.80 -19.93 6.21
CA LYS A 190 -15.06 -20.50 4.86
C LYS A 190 -14.64 -21.97 4.74
N GLY A 191 -14.19 -22.59 5.81
CA GLY A 191 -13.70 -23.97 5.79
C GLY A 191 -12.32 -24.14 5.15
N ILE A 192 -11.55 -23.05 5.01
CA ILE A 192 -10.25 -23.03 4.36
C ILE A 192 -9.15 -22.96 5.42
N LYS A 193 -8.18 -23.87 5.36
CA LYS A 193 -6.98 -23.81 6.20
C LYS A 193 -5.91 -22.98 5.51
N ALA A 194 -5.73 -21.73 5.96
CA ALA A 194 -4.72 -20.82 5.44
C ALA A 194 -3.34 -21.11 6.06
N GLU A 195 -2.36 -21.45 5.23
CA GLU A 195 -0.97 -21.65 5.64
C GLU A 195 -0.13 -20.41 5.29
N ARG A 196 0.35 -19.72 6.34
CA ARG A 196 1.16 -18.49 6.21
C ARG A 196 2.57 -18.80 5.68
N PRO A 197 3.14 -18.00 4.76
CA PRO A 197 4.53 -18.15 4.36
C PRO A 197 5.49 -17.79 5.50
N LYS A 198 6.63 -18.49 5.57
CA LYS A 198 7.65 -18.25 6.59
C LYS A 198 8.50 -17.03 6.29
N ASP A 199 8.90 -16.88 5.04
CA ASP A 199 9.81 -15.84 4.55
C ASP A 199 9.48 -15.42 3.12
N PHE A 200 10.21 -14.44 2.62
CA PHE A 200 10.08 -13.93 1.25
C PHE A 200 10.36 -14.97 0.16
N LYS A 201 11.29 -15.89 0.43
CA LYS A 201 11.66 -16.96 -0.49
C LYS A 201 10.48 -17.91 -0.70
N GLU A 202 9.82 -18.32 0.38
CA GLU A 202 8.65 -19.19 0.29
C GLU A 202 7.50 -18.54 -0.49
N VAL A 203 7.31 -17.21 -0.37
CA VAL A 203 6.34 -16.49 -1.21
C VAL A 203 6.72 -16.59 -2.69
N GLY A 204 7.99 -16.38 -3.04
CA GLY A 204 8.48 -16.51 -4.41
C GLY A 204 8.39 -17.94 -4.97
N GLU A 205 8.61 -18.95 -4.14
CA GLU A 205 8.46 -20.36 -4.50
C GLU A 205 7.01 -20.75 -4.82
N ARG A 206 6.02 -20.03 -4.23
CA ARG A 206 4.59 -20.21 -4.50
C ARG A 206 4.12 -19.54 -5.79
N CYS A 207 4.96 -18.76 -6.46
CA CYS A 207 4.64 -18.14 -7.76
C CYS A 207 4.58 -19.20 -8.86
N LEU A 208 3.42 -19.33 -9.50
CA LEU A 208 3.16 -20.37 -10.51
C LEU A 208 3.58 -19.94 -11.91
N ALA A 209 3.48 -18.66 -12.25
CA ALA A 209 3.82 -18.16 -13.57
C ALA A 209 5.33 -18.02 -13.77
N ARG A 210 6.03 -17.49 -12.77
CA ARG A 210 7.48 -17.25 -12.85
C ARG A 210 8.12 -17.47 -11.49
N LYS A 211 8.72 -18.64 -11.32
CA LYS A 211 9.35 -19.05 -10.07
C LYS A 211 10.32 -17.99 -9.53
N ASP A 212 10.32 -17.81 -8.20
CA ASP A 212 11.17 -16.86 -7.48
C ASP A 212 10.82 -15.37 -7.67
N TYR A 213 9.68 -15.07 -8.31
CA TYR A 213 9.21 -13.69 -8.43
C TYR A 213 8.10 -13.36 -7.45
N THR A 214 8.22 -12.19 -6.87
CA THR A 214 7.30 -11.63 -5.87
C THR A 214 6.88 -10.23 -6.26
N ALA A 215 5.90 -9.70 -5.57
CA ALA A 215 5.48 -8.31 -5.71
C ALA A 215 5.14 -7.72 -4.34
N LEU A 216 5.42 -6.43 -4.18
CA LEU A 216 4.91 -5.63 -3.08
C LEU A 216 3.80 -4.73 -3.61
N VAL A 217 2.60 -4.94 -3.11
CA VAL A 217 1.42 -4.12 -3.41
C VAL A 217 1.22 -3.13 -2.27
N TYR A 218 1.24 -1.85 -2.59
CA TYR A 218 0.97 -0.77 -1.64
C TYR A 218 -0.20 0.07 -2.12
N ALA A 219 -1.22 0.21 -1.28
CA ALA A 219 -2.43 0.98 -1.55
C ALA A 219 -2.65 2.03 -0.46
N ASP A 220 -3.29 3.13 -0.85
CA ASP A 220 -3.65 4.24 0.06
C ASP A 220 -4.87 4.99 -0.50
N GLY A 221 -5.71 5.50 0.39
CA GLY A 221 -6.97 6.14 0.07
C GLY A 221 -6.84 7.43 -0.72
N ASN A 222 -7.76 7.62 -1.66
CA ASN A 222 -7.84 8.83 -2.47
C ASN A 222 -8.72 9.88 -1.81
N ALA A 223 -8.31 11.14 -1.84
CA ALA A 223 -9.06 12.31 -1.36
C ALA A 223 -9.43 12.30 0.15
N MET A 224 -8.91 11.36 0.97
CA MET A 224 -9.26 11.21 2.40
C MET A 224 -9.09 12.49 3.19
N GLY A 225 -7.98 13.22 3.01
CA GLY A 225 -7.76 14.48 3.73
C GLY A 225 -8.77 15.59 3.42
N LYS A 226 -9.40 15.58 2.22
CA LYS A 226 -10.47 16.52 1.89
C LYS A 226 -11.76 16.16 2.59
N LEU A 227 -12.09 14.86 2.65
CA LEU A 227 -13.24 14.34 3.34
C LEU A 227 -13.17 14.60 4.84
N VAL A 228 -12.03 14.33 5.46
CA VAL A 228 -11.79 14.59 6.88
C VAL A 228 -12.02 16.07 7.21
N LYS A 229 -11.60 17.01 6.37
CA LYS A 229 -11.86 18.44 6.55
C LYS A 229 -13.33 18.83 6.39
N ALA A 230 -14.14 18.06 5.67
CA ALA A 230 -15.57 18.30 5.51
C ALA A 230 -16.39 17.82 6.72
N ILE A 231 -15.85 16.91 7.51
CA ILE A 231 -16.50 16.35 8.71
C ILE A 231 -16.64 17.43 9.79
N LYS A 232 -17.83 17.52 10.38
CA LYS A 232 -18.19 18.57 11.35
C LYS A 232 -18.47 18.04 12.76
N THR A 233 -18.78 16.73 12.90
CA THR A 233 -19.12 16.14 14.20
C THR A 233 -18.28 14.91 14.50
N LYS A 234 -18.18 14.58 15.76
CA LYS A 234 -17.49 13.40 16.28
C LYS A 234 -18.10 12.11 15.70
N GLU A 235 -19.42 12.04 15.64
CA GLU A 235 -20.16 10.88 15.13
C GLU A 235 -19.86 10.65 13.65
N GLN A 236 -19.86 11.72 12.84
CA GLN A 236 -19.46 11.63 11.43
C GLN A 236 -18.04 11.10 11.30
N PHE A 237 -17.10 11.60 12.13
CA PHE A 237 -15.72 11.13 12.08
C PHE A 237 -15.60 9.65 12.47
N LYS A 238 -16.30 9.24 13.51
CA LYS A 238 -16.34 7.83 13.95
C LYS A 238 -16.89 6.92 12.86
N THR A 239 -18.06 7.27 12.30
CA THR A 239 -18.67 6.53 11.17
C THR A 239 -17.71 6.44 9.98
N PHE A 240 -17.06 7.54 9.62
CA PHE A 240 -16.08 7.57 8.53
C PHE A 240 -14.90 6.63 8.79
N SER A 241 -14.27 6.75 9.95
CA SER A 241 -13.07 5.97 10.27
C SER A 241 -13.35 4.47 10.39
N GLU A 242 -14.49 4.11 11.00
CA GLU A 242 -14.94 2.72 11.08
C GLU A 242 -15.26 2.13 9.70
N ALA A 243 -15.99 2.89 8.86
CA ALA A 243 -16.33 2.46 7.51
C ALA A 243 -15.06 2.23 6.65
N VAL A 244 -14.10 3.15 6.70
CA VAL A 244 -12.84 3.03 5.95
C VAL A 244 -12.04 1.83 6.42
N ASP A 245 -11.78 1.72 7.73
CA ASP A 245 -10.95 0.66 8.29
C ASP A 245 -11.56 -0.74 8.07
N GLN A 246 -12.86 -0.89 8.28
CA GLN A 246 -13.54 -2.17 8.01
C GLN A 246 -13.52 -2.50 6.52
N SER A 247 -13.76 -1.52 5.64
CA SER A 247 -13.81 -1.76 4.21
C SER A 247 -12.45 -2.17 3.63
N VAL A 248 -11.34 -1.57 4.09
CA VAL A 248 -10.01 -1.97 3.63
C VAL A 248 -9.66 -3.39 4.08
N ARG A 249 -10.05 -3.78 5.30
CA ARG A 249 -9.86 -5.15 5.82
C ARG A 249 -10.68 -6.17 5.04
N GLU A 250 -11.97 -5.91 4.87
CA GLU A 250 -12.86 -6.76 4.09
C GLU A 250 -12.38 -6.92 2.65
N ALA A 251 -12.03 -5.80 1.98
CA ALA A 251 -11.51 -5.81 0.62
C ALA A 251 -10.20 -6.60 0.49
N CYS A 252 -9.27 -6.43 1.44
CA CYS A 252 -8.03 -7.21 1.48
C CYS A 252 -8.29 -8.71 1.64
N HIS A 253 -9.10 -9.10 2.64
CA HIS A 253 -9.37 -10.51 2.93
C HIS A 253 -10.11 -11.21 1.80
N GLU A 254 -11.05 -10.51 1.14
CA GLU A 254 -11.82 -11.06 0.02
C GLU A 254 -11.04 -11.14 -1.30
N ALA A 255 -10.04 -10.25 -1.49
CA ALA A 255 -9.22 -10.25 -2.71
C ALA A 255 -8.02 -11.20 -2.62
N LEU A 256 -7.57 -11.56 -1.41
CA LEU A 256 -6.46 -12.49 -1.23
C LEU A 256 -6.84 -13.90 -1.70
N PRO A 257 -5.92 -14.62 -2.39
CA PRO A 257 -6.10 -16.04 -2.66
C PRO A 257 -6.27 -16.81 -1.35
N ALA A 258 -7.37 -17.51 -1.21
CA ALA A 258 -7.76 -18.18 0.03
C ALA A 258 -7.81 -19.72 -0.16
N GLU A 259 -6.74 -20.32 -0.71
CA GLU A 259 -6.68 -21.77 -0.92
C GLU A 259 -5.32 -22.33 -0.47
N GLY A 260 -5.32 -23.12 0.61
CA GLY A 260 -4.16 -23.88 1.06
C GLY A 260 -2.95 -23.03 1.45
N LYS A 261 -1.85 -23.17 0.73
CA LYS A 261 -0.64 -22.40 0.92
C LYS A 261 -0.81 -21.01 0.33
N ILE A 262 -1.12 -20.04 1.17
CA ILE A 262 -1.38 -18.65 0.74
C ILE A 262 -0.09 -18.02 0.19
N PRO A 263 -0.07 -17.53 -1.06
CA PRO A 263 1.12 -16.97 -1.67
C PRO A 263 1.32 -15.48 -1.30
N ALA A 264 0.95 -15.08 -0.07
CA ALA A 264 0.96 -13.69 0.37
C ALA A 264 1.16 -13.56 1.88
N ASP A 265 1.64 -12.39 2.32
CA ASP A 265 1.64 -11.95 3.72
C ASP A 265 1.20 -10.49 3.83
N ILE A 266 0.35 -10.19 4.81
CA ILE A 266 -0.18 -8.85 5.08
C ILE A 266 0.82 -8.12 5.97
N LEU A 267 1.40 -7.04 5.45
CA LEU A 267 2.44 -6.26 6.14
C LEU A 267 1.87 -5.02 6.83
N LEU A 268 0.86 -4.39 6.24
CA LEU A 268 0.17 -3.24 6.80
C LEU A 268 -1.31 -3.32 6.43
N LEU A 269 -2.18 -3.07 7.40
CA LEU A 269 -3.63 -3.06 7.20
C LEU A 269 -4.29 -2.23 8.29
N GLY A 270 -4.69 -1.02 7.95
CA GLY A 270 -5.35 -0.16 8.92
C GLY A 270 -5.56 1.26 8.42
N GLY A 271 -6.67 1.85 8.83
CA GLY A 271 -7.14 3.09 8.23
C GLY A 271 -7.42 2.88 6.75
N ASP A 272 -6.84 3.70 5.89
CA ASP A 272 -6.93 3.60 4.42
C ASP A 272 -5.68 2.98 3.78
N ASP A 273 -4.70 2.58 4.59
CA ASP A 273 -3.44 1.97 4.13
C ASP A 273 -3.53 0.43 4.06
N LEU A 274 -3.04 -0.12 2.96
CA LEU A 274 -2.93 -1.56 2.73
C LEU A 274 -1.58 -1.88 2.09
N MET A 275 -0.82 -2.81 2.70
CA MET A 275 0.41 -3.32 2.10
C MET A 275 0.46 -4.84 2.21
N VAL A 276 0.64 -5.49 1.07
CA VAL A 276 0.73 -6.96 0.95
C VAL A 276 1.96 -7.34 0.15
N TYR A 277 2.76 -8.23 0.70
CA TYR A 277 3.83 -8.90 -0.05
C TYR A 277 3.32 -10.25 -0.55
N MET A 278 3.43 -10.53 -1.84
CA MET A 278 2.79 -11.68 -2.43
C MET A 278 3.54 -12.22 -3.66
N SER A 279 3.14 -13.41 -4.13
CA SER A 279 3.67 -13.95 -5.39
C SER A 279 3.31 -13.06 -6.57
N ALA A 280 4.22 -12.95 -7.53
CA ALA A 280 4.07 -12.01 -8.64
C ALA A 280 2.82 -12.27 -9.49
N ASP A 281 2.43 -13.52 -9.67
CA ASP A 281 1.28 -13.92 -10.50
C ASP A 281 -0.09 -13.56 -9.92
N THR A 282 -0.17 -13.34 -8.61
CA THR A 282 -1.41 -12.96 -7.93
C THR A 282 -1.54 -11.46 -7.67
N ALA A 283 -0.45 -10.69 -7.83
CA ALA A 283 -0.39 -9.31 -7.38
C ALA A 283 -1.31 -8.35 -8.16
N PHE A 284 -1.32 -8.40 -9.48
CA PHE A 284 -2.15 -7.50 -10.28
C PHE A 284 -3.65 -7.83 -10.16
N PRO A 285 -4.09 -9.10 -10.24
CA PRO A 285 -5.47 -9.48 -9.94
C PRO A 285 -5.90 -9.04 -8.53
N PHE A 286 -5.08 -9.29 -7.52
CA PHE A 286 -5.35 -8.85 -6.14
C PHE A 286 -5.55 -7.33 -6.06
N ALA A 287 -4.64 -6.54 -6.64
CA ALA A 287 -4.71 -5.08 -6.61
C ALA A 287 -6.01 -4.56 -7.24
N LEU A 288 -6.41 -5.13 -8.38
CA LEU A 288 -7.64 -4.78 -9.06
C LEU A 288 -8.88 -5.12 -8.23
N ASP A 289 -8.93 -6.33 -7.67
CA ASP A 289 -10.07 -6.79 -6.87
C ASP A 289 -10.17 -6.04 -5.53
N ALA A 290 -9.04 -5.78 -4.86
CA ALA A 290 -9.02 -5.01 -3.63
C ALA A 290 -9.54 -3.58 -3.84
N ALA A 291 -9.13 -2.91 -4.94
CA ALA A 291 -9.61 -1.56 -5.24
C ALA A 291 -11.11 -1.51 -5.49
N ARG A 292 -11.64 -2.47 -6.26
CA ARG A 292 -13.09 -2.57 -6.54
C ARG A 292 -13.90 -2.85 -5.29
N LYS A 293 -13.48 -3.85 -4.54
CA LYS A 293 -14.17 -4.24 -3.28
C LYS A 293 -14.18 -3.12 -2.26
N PHE A 294 -13.08 -2.36 -2.15
CA PHE A 294 -13.04 -1.22 -1.25
C PHE A 294 -14.07 -0.15 -1.65
N GLU A 295 -14.17 0.18 -2.95
CA GLU A 295 -15.15 1.15 -3.43
C GLU A 295 -16.60 0.65 -3.22
N GLU A 296 -16.87 -0.64 -3.50
CA GLU A 296 -18.17 -1.27 -3.26
C GLU A 296 -18.55 -1.25 -1.78
N LYS A 297 -17.66 -1.70 -0.88
CA LYS A 297 -17.91 -1.76 0.57
C LYS A 297 -18.14 -0.38 1.18
N THR A 298 -17.33 0.61 0.81
CA THR A 298 -17.51 1.98 1.31
C THR A 298 -18.80 2.61 0.76
N LYS A 299 -19.16 2.33 -0.50
CA LYS A 299 -20.43 2.76 -1.07
C LYS A 299 -21.62 2.18 -0.31
N GLU A 300 -21.59 0.88 0.01
CA GLU A 300 -22.65 0.21 0.79
C GLU A 300 -22.78 0.82 2.19
N LYS A 301 -21.66 1.01 2.91
CA LYS A 301 -21.64 1.56 4.27
C LYS A 301 -22.11 3.01 4.31
N PHE A 302 -21.80 3.82 3.31
CA PHE A 302 -22.23 5.21 3.25
C PHE A 302 -23.60 5.42 2.62
N ALA A 303 -24.24 4.41 2.06
CA ALA A 303 -25.57 4.54 1.47
C ALA A 303 -26.63 4.93 2.51
N SER A 304 -26.50 4.47 3.76
CA SER A 304 -27.38 4.80 4.88
C SER A 304 -27.03 6.12 5.57
N GLU A 305 -25.91 6.76 5.20
CA GLU A 305 -25.37 7.97 5.82
C GLU A 305 -25.60 9.19 4.92
N PRO A 306 -26.64 10.02 5.16
CA PRO A 306 -27.03 11.10 4.24
C PRO A 306 -25.91 12.13 4.00
N PHE A 307 -25.04 12.36 4.99
CA PHE A 307 -23.93 13.28 4.88
C PHE A 307 -22.92 12.78 3.83
N PHE A 308 -22.43 11.55 3.97
CA PHE A 308 -21.43 10.98 3.06
C PHE A 308 -22.02 10.67 1.69
N SER A 309 -23.25 10.16 1.62
CA SER A 309 -23.94 9.90 0.35
C SER A 309 -24.05 11.16 -0.50
N ARG A 310 -24.36 12.31 0.12
CA ARG A 310 -24.40 13.61 -0.58
C ARG A 310 -23.01 14.08 -1.03
N LEU A 311 -21.99 14.01 -0.15
CA LEU A 311 -20.63 14.46 -0.48
C LEU A 311 -20.00 13.65 -1.61
N LEU A 312 -20.23 12.34 -1.62
CA LEU A 312 -19.67 11.42 -2.61
C LEU A 312 -20.54 11.26 -3.85
N GLY A 313 -21.73 11.86 -3.89
CA GLY A 313 -22.69 11.71 -5.00
C GLY A 313 -23.11 10.26 -5.24
N GLY A 314 -23.25 9.48 -4.17
CA GLY A 314 -23.62 8.06 -4.20
C GLY A 314 -22.49 7.11 -4.66
N LYS A 315 -21.26 7.60 -4.79
CA LYS A 315 -20.05 6.78 -5.06
C LYS A 315 -19.45 6.27 -3.75
N GLY A 316 -18.60 5.24 -3.85
CA GLY A 316 -17.75 4.80 -2.75
C GLY A 316 -16.45 5.59 -2.68
N LEU A 317 -15.65 5.35 -1.63
CA LEU A 317 -14.28 5.80 -1.56
C LEU A 317 -13.41 4.90 -2.41
N THR A 318 -12.27 5.42 -2.86
CA THR A 318 -11.35 4.69 -3.71
C THR A 318 -9.96 4.61 -3.09
N ILE A 319 -9.22 3.57 -3.44
CA ILE A 319 -7.79 3.44 -3.15
C ILE A 319 -7.01 3.36 -4.46
N SER A 320 -5.86 4.01 -4.53
CA SER A 320 -4.90 3.83 -5.62
C SER A 320 -3.76 2.92 -5.17
N LEU A 321 -3.13 2.22 -6.13
CA LEU A 321 -2.16 1.19 -5.82
C LEU A 321 -0.89 1.34 -6.65
N GLY A 322 0.25 0.98 -6.01
CA GLY A 322 1.54 0.79 -6.65
C GLY A 322 2.01 -0.65 -6.46
N ILE A 323 2.45 -1.30 -7.53
CA ILE A 323 2.92 -2.70 -7.53
C ILE A 323 4.37 -2.75 -7.96
N ALA A 324 5.28 -3.06 -7.03
CA ALA A 324 6.68 -3.27 -7.32
C ALA A 324 6.96 -4.77 -7.46
N TYR A 325 7.34 -5.21 -8.66
CA TYR A 325 7.74 -6.60 -8.92
C TYR A 325 9.25 -6.77 -8.79
N GLY A 326 9.67 -7.85 -8.14
CA GLY A 326 11.08 -8.20 -7.99
C GLY A 326 11.27 -9.69 -7.71
N LYS A 327 12.52 -10.12 -7.59
CA LYS A 327 12.82 -11.46 -7.12
C LYS A 327 12.70 -11.53 -5.59
N SER A 328 12.48 -12.73 -5.04
CA SER A 328 12.29 -12.94 -3.60
C SER A 328 13.48 -12.45 -2.74
N HIS A 329 14.66 -12.35 -3.32
CA HIS A 329 15.88 -11.85 -2.68
C HIS A 329 16.18 -10.36 -2.97
N THR A 330 15.27 -9.66 -3.66
CA THR A 330 15.39 -8.20 -3.81
C THR A 330 15.21 -7.56 -2.43
N PRO A 331 16.13 -6.64 -2.01
CA PRO A 331 15.99 -5.96 -0.73
C PRO A 331 14.62 -5.31 -0.59
N PHE A 332 13.97 -5.54 0.55
CA PHE A 332 12.61 -5.05 0.79
C PHE A 332 12.54 -3.51 0.68
N SER A 333 13.56 -2.82 1.17
CA SER A 333 13.69 -1.36 1.10
C SER A 333 13.60 -0.82 -0.34
N ILE A 334 14.15 -1.55 -1.32
CA ILE A 334 14.04 -1.20 -2.75
C ILE A 334 12.61 -1.38 -3.24
N MET A 335 12.00 -2.53 -2.97
CA MET A 335 10.61 -2.78 -3.38
C MET A 335 9.64 -1.80 -2.73
N PHE A 336 9.87 -1.45 -1.46
CA PHE A 336 9.08 -0.47 -0.74
C PHE A 336 9.19 0.92 -1.37
N SER A 337 10.40 1.42 -1.61
CA SER A 337 10.63 2.72 -2.25
C SER A 337 9.98 2.81 -3.63
N GLN A 338 10.06 1.74 -4.42
CA GLN A 338 9.43 1.67 -5.74
C GLN A 338 7.90 1.63 -5.65
N SER A 339 7.33 0.81 -4.74
CA SER A 339 5.88 0.74 -4.56
C SER A 339 5.30 2.09 -4.11
N GLU A 340 6.03 2.84 -3.27
CA GLU A 340 5.65 4.17 -2.82
C GLU A 340 5.68 5.21 -3.97
N GLU A 341 6.69 5.15 -4.84
CA GLU A 341 6.78 6.01 -6.03
C GLU A 341 5.64 5.70 -7.02
N LEU A 342 5.33 4.43 -7.24
CA LEU A 342 4.23 3.97 -8.09
C LEU A 342 2.87 4.39 -7.52
N LEU A 343 2.67 4.26 -6.22
CA LEU A 343 1.46 4.73 -5.54
C LEU A 343 1.27 6.24 -5.72
N LYS A 344 2.32 7.04 -5.56
CA LYS A 344 2.29 8.49 -5.81
C LYS A 344 1.92 8.80 -7.27
N SER A 345 2.44 8.01 -8.22
CA SER A 345 2.08 8.11 -9.66
C SER A 345 0.59 7.83 -9.87
N SER A 346 0.05 6.76 -9.29
CA SER A 346 -1.36 6.39 -9.37
C SER A 346 -2.27 7.45 -8.76
N LYS A 347 -1.96 7.95 -7.57
CA LYS A 347 -2.73 9.03 -6.91
C LYS A 347 -2.72 10.32 -7.73
N LYS A 348 -1.58 10.65 -8.33
CA LYS A 348 -1.47 11.82 -9.22
C LYS A 348 -2.39 11.69 -10.44
N ALA A 349 -2.42 10.52 -11.09
CA ALA A 349 -3.31 10.26 -12.22
C ALA A 349 -4.78 10.40 -11.82
N GLY A 350 -5.21 9.77 -10.73
CA GLY A 350 -6.57 9.90 -10.21
C GLY A 350 -6.97 11.35 -9.88
N SER A 351 -6.04 12.14 -9.34
CA SER A 351 -6.27 13.55 -9.03
C SER A 351 -6.38 14.46 -10.27
N GLN A 352 -5.88 14.00 -11.41
CA GLN A 352 -5.91 14.70 -12.69
C GLN A 352 -7.01 14.20 -13.65
N ASP A 353 -7.69 13.09 -13.27
CA ASP A 353 -8.76 12.50 -14.08
C ASP A 353 -9.95 13.45 -14.25
N THR A 354 -10.58 13.41 -15.41
CA THR A 354 -11.77 14.22 -15.73
C THR A 354 -13.01 13.81 -14.93
N ASN A 355 -13.06 12.56 -14.46
CA ASN A 355 -14.14 12.01 -13.64
C ASN A 355 -13.99 12.28 -12.15
N LYS A 356 -12.94 13.03 -11.72
CA LYS A 356 -12.78 13.44 -10.33
C LYS A 356 -13.89 14.39 -9.88
N GLY A 357 -14.26 14.27 -8.60
CA GLY A 357 -15.11 15.24 -7.89
C GLY A 357 -14.29 16.01 -6.85
N GLU A 358 -14.97 16.85 -6.09
CA GLU A 358 -14.35 17.58 -4.98
C GLU A 358 -13.80 16.62 -3.91
N TYR A 359 -14.60 15.59 -3.56
CA TYR A 359 -14.28 14.59 -2.54
C TYR A 359 -14.03 13.19 -3.11
N TYR A 360 -13.96 13.06 -4.42
CA TYR A 360 -13.78 11.78 -5.12
C TYR A 360 -12.65 11.89 -6.14
N ALA A 361 -11.77 10.91 -6.15
CA ALA A 361 -10.79 10.71 -7.23
C ALA A 361 -10.82 9.25 -7.65
N PRO A 362 -10.87 8.93 -8.97
CA PRO A 362 -10.85 7.54 -9.44
C PRO A 362 -9.60 6.80 -8.98
N ALA A 363 -9.74 5.50 -8.78
CA ALA A 363 -8.63 4.61 -8.47
C ALA A 363 -7.76 4.35 -9.70
N TYR A 364 -6.44 4.31 -9.48
CA TYR A 364 -5.45 3.97 -10.49
C TYR A 364 -4.47 2.92 -9.96
N ILE A 365 -3.94 2.11 -10.87
CA ILE A 365 -2.92 1.09 -10.59
C ILE A 365 -1.69 1.38 -11.45
N ASP A 366 -0.54 1.52 -10.81
CA ASP A 366 0.76 1.60 -11.47
C ASP A 366 1.63 0.42 -11.08
N PHE A 367 2.48 -0.06 -11.99
CA PHE A 367 3.36 -1.18 -11.71
C PHE A 367 4.72 -1.03 -12.38
N HIS A 368 5.74 -1.64 -11.79
CA HIS A 368 7.08 -1.68 -12.33
C HIS A 368 7.75 -3.02 -12.05
N ILE A 369 8.49 -3.52 -13.03
CA ILE A 369 9.25 -4.77 -12.92
C ILE A 369 10.73 -4.44 -12.83
N SER A 370 11.31 -4.67 -11.65
CA SER A 370 12.74 -4.50 -11.44
C SER A 370 13.53 -5.66 -12.03
N SER A 371 14.39 -5.35 -12.98
CA SER A 371 15.35 -6.32 -13.56
C SER A 371 16.73 -6.28 -12.89
N SER A 372 17.00 -5.27 -12.06
CA SER A 372 18.30 -5.06 -11.39
C SER A 372 18.10 -4.52 -9.98
N TYR A 373 19.11 -4.71 -9.10
CA TYR A 373 19.13 -4.23 -7.72
C TYR A 373 19.52 -2.74 -7.58
N ASN A 374 19.54 -1.98 -8.67
CA ASN A 374 19.89 -0.59 -8.62
C ASN A 374 18.76 0.22 -7.96
N GLN A 375 19.12 1.06 -6.99
CA GLN A 375 18.21 2.02 -6.33
C GLN A 375 17.86 3.20 -7.26
N ILE A 376 17.58 2.92 -8.53
CA ILE A 376 17.17 3.95 -9.49
C ILE A 376 15.67 4.19 -9.27
N LYS A 377 15.28 5.46 -9.19
CA LYS A 377 13.86 5.83 -9.17
C LYS A 377 13.13 5.26 -10.39
N VAL A 378 11.89 4.83 -10.19
CA VAL A 378 11.06 4.28 -11.28
C VAL A 378 10.90 5.29 -12.41
N SER A 379 10.70 6.58 -12.07
CA SER A 379 10.61 7.68 -13.04
C SER A 379 11.85 7.80 -13.92
N ASP A 380 13.04 7.67 -13.32
CA ASP A 380 14.31 7.80 -14.06
C ASP A 380 14.58 6.53 -14.90
N SER A 381 14.28 5.35 -14.36
CA SER A 381 14.33 4.09 -15.10
C SER A 381 13.42 4.13 -16.34
N ARG A 382 12.19 4.62 -16.20
CA ARG A 382 11.27 4.77 -17.33
C ARG A 382 11.79 5.75 -18.37
N LYS A 383 12.31 6.91 -17.95
CA LYS A 383 12.91 7.89 -18.88
C LYS A 383 14.09 7.29 -19.64
N THR A 384 14.94 6.51 -18.99
CA THR A 384 16.13 5.93 -19.61
C THR A 384 15.81 4.77 -20.55
N HIS A 385 14.86 3.90 -20.15
CA HIS A 385 14.65 2.63 -20.84
C HIS A 385 13.35 2.56 -21.66
N LEU A 386 12.38 3.41 -21.35
CA LEU A 386 11.05 3.35 -21.97
C LEU A 386 10.66 4.66 -22.70
N HIS A 387 11.63 5.52 -23.01
CA HIS A 387 11.44 6.69 -23.86
C HIS A 387 12.32 6.62 -25.09
N LEU A 388 11.75 6.93 -26.26
CA LEU A 388 12.46 7.16 -27.50
C LEU A 388 12.34 8.65 -27.84
N TYR A 389 13.42 9.28 -28.24
CA TYR A 389 13.48 10.74 -28.40
C TYR A 389 13.54 11.20 -29.85
N GLU A 390 13.65 10.29 -30.84
CA GLU A 390 13.72 10.64 -32.26
C GLU A 390 12.66 9.92 -33.08
N PRO A 391 11.99 10.61 -34.01
CA PRO A 391 11.94 12.07 -34.26
C PRO A 391 10.97 12.83 -33.34
N SER A 392 10.21 12.15 -32.50
CA SER A 392 9.29 12.71 -31.49
C SER A 392 9.41 11.92 -30.20
N ALA A 393 9.06 12.55 -29.08
CA ALA A 393 9.03 11.86 -27.78
C ALA A 393 7.98 10.74 -27.80
N VAL A 394 8.43 9.48 -27.65
CA VAL A 394 7.60 8.30 -27.61
C VAL A 394 7.78 7.60 -26.28
N LYS A 395 6.69 7.40 -25.54
CA LYS A 395 6.67 6.59 -24.32
C LYS A 395 6.26 5.17 -24.64
N LEU A 396 7.07 4.22 -24.26
CA LEU A 396 6.81 2.79 -24.47
C LEU A 396 5.92 2.16 -23.38
N TYR A 397 5.09 2.97 -22.72
CA TYR A 397 4.14 2.55 -21.69
C TYR A 397 2.95 3.51 -21.61
N GLN A 398 1.85 3.05 -20.97
CA GLN A 398 0.65 3.87 -20.71
C GLN A 398 0.28 3.91 -19.21
N LYS A 399 0.92 3.09 -18.38
CA LYS A 399 0.68 3.11 -16.92
C LYS A 399 0.98 4.50 -16.32
N PRO A 400 0.20 4.94 -15.30
CA PRO A 400 -0.78 4.17 -14.51
C PRO A 400 -2.14 4.00 -15.22
N TYR A 401 -2.84 2.90 -14.92
CA TYR A 401 -4.13 2.53 -15.50
C TYR A 401 -5.29 2.82 -14.56
N SER A 402 -6.40 3.36 -15.08
CA SER A 402 -7.69 3.35 -14.40
C SER A 402 -8.18 1.92 -14.16
N LEU A 403 -9.10 1.69 -13.21
CA LEU A 403 -9.60 0.32 -12.96
C LEU A 403 -10.20 -0.35 -14.19
N PRO A 404 -10.99 0.35 -15.05
CA PRO A 404 -11.48 -0.23 -16.32
C PRO A 404 -10.34 -0.63 -17.26
N ASP A 405 -9.31 0.23 -17.42
CA ASP A 405 -8.17 -0.08 -18.28
C ASP A 405 -7.28 -1.18 -17.67
N ALA A 406 -7.11 -1.21 -16.35
CA ALA A 406 -6.42 -2.28 -15.65
C ALA A 406 -7.10 -3.64 -15.82
N GLN A 407 -8.43 -3.67 -15.79
CA GLN A 407 -9.21 -4.88 -16.12
C GLN A 407 -8.96 -5.31 -17.57
N ALA A 408 -9.00 -4.37 -18.48
CA ALA A 408 -8.83 -4.66 -19.90
C ALA A 408 -7.43 -5.23 -20.19
N ILE A 409 -6.36 -4.63 -19.65
CA ILE A 409 -5.00 -5.12 -19.86
C ILE A 409 -4.80 -6.52 -19.24
N LEU A 410 -5.42 -6.78 -18.08
CA LEU A 410 -5.40 -8.09 -17.41
C LEU A 410 -6.07 -9.17 -18.29
N GLU A 411 -7.25 -8.86 -18.85
CA GLU A 411 -7.98 -9.78 -19.73
C GLU A 411 -7.18 -10.08 -21.01
N HIS A 412 -6.60 -9.05 -21.64
CA HIS A 412 -5.77 -9.27 -22.84
C HIS A 412 -4.51 -10.07 -22.52
N ALA A 413 -3.87 -9.85 -21.37
CA ALA A 413 -2.73 -10.63 -20.94
C ALA A 413 -3.10 -12.11 -20.74
N ARG A 414 -4.24 -12.40 -20.09
CA ARG A 414 -4.79 -13.76 -19.94
C ARG A 414 -5.10 -14.41 -21.30
N ASN A 415 -5.73 -13.68 -22.20
CA ASN A 415 -6.06 -14.18 -23.53
C ASN A 415 -4.80 -14.54 -24.34
N LEU A 416 -3.73 -13.73 -24.25
CA LEU A 416 -2.45 -14.02 -24.90
C LEU A 416 -1.81 -15.32 -24.37
N ILE A 417 -1.89 -15.57 -23.07
CA ILE A 417 -1.38 -16.80 -22.44
C ILE A 417 -2.25 -18.01 -22.81
N ASN A 418 -3.59 -17.88 -22.67
CA ASN A 418 -4.53 -18.96 -22.94
C ASN A 418 -4.56 -19.39 -24.43
N ALA A 419 -4.23 -18.49 -25.33
CA ALA A 419 -4.12 -18.80 -26.75
C ALA A 419 -2.86 -19.64 -27.11
N ASP A 420 -2.01 -19.96 -26.12
CA ASP A 420 -0.78 -20.73 -26.28
C ASP A 420 0.14 -20.13 -27.38
N ILE A 421 0.29 -18.79 -27.34
CA ILE A 421 1.20 -18.11 -28.27
C ILE A 421 2.64 -18.42 -27.87
N PRO A 422 3.48 -18.91 -28.79
CA PRO A 422 4.87 -19.21 -28.47
C PRO A 422 5.60 -18.04 -27.79
N GLY A 423 6.29 -18.30 -26.68
CA GLY A 423 6.97 -17.28 -25.89
C GLY A 423 7.97 -16.43 -26.68
N THR A 424 8.57 -17.00 -27.73
CA THR A 424 9.44 -16.25 -28.66
C THR A 424 8.65 -15.19 -29.44
N ARG A 425 7.39 -15.45 -29.80
CA ARG A 425 6.51 -14.47 -30.47
C ARG A 425 6.06 -13.40 -29.51
N LEU A 426 5.68 -13.76 -28.30
CA LEU A 426 5.33 -12.78 -27.25
C LEU A 426 6.51 -11.84 -26.96
N LYS A 427 7.73 -12.38 -26.82
CA LYS A 427 8.94 -11.56 -26.64
C LYS A 427 9.18 -10.61 -27.80
N ARG A 428 9.02 -11.08 -29.05
CA ARG A 428 9.17 -10.23 -30.24
C ARG A 428 8.09 -9.15 -30.28
N LEU A 429 6.85 -9.47 -29.92
CA LEU A 429 5.75 -8.51 -29.83
C LEU A 429 6.05 -7.40 -28.78
N GLY A 430 6.55 -7.77 -27.60
CA GLY A 430 6.96 -6.83 -26.54
C GLY A 430 8.19 -6.00 -26.92
N TYR A 431 9.08 -6.52 -27.78
CA TYR A 431 10.25 -5.81 -28.25
C TYR A 431 9.97 -4.88 -29.44
N ALA A 432 8.89 -5.14 -30.20
CA ALA A 432 8.57 -4.37 -31.39
C ALA A 432 8.53 -2.84 -31.15
N PRO A 433 7.94 -2.31 -30.05
CA PRO A 433 7.95 -0.87 -29.77
C PRO A 433 9.33 -0.23 -29.68
N PHE A 434 10.34 -0.96 -29.22
CA PHE A 434 11.72 -0.46 -29.11
C PHE A 434 12.40 -0.22 -30.46
N MET A 435 11.84 -0.77 -31.53
CA MET A 435 12.32 -0.55 -32.92
C MET A 435 11.82 0.78 -33.50
N GLY A 436 11.09 1.59 -32.74
CA GLY A 436 10.48 2.82 -33.17
C GLY A 436 9.12 2.62 -33.90
N LYS A 437 8.43 3.72 -34.17
CA LYS A 437 7.06 3.71 -34.63
C LYS A 437 6.86 2.90 -35.93
N ILE A 438 7.66 3.13 -36.95
CA ILE A 438 7.52 2.48 -38.26
C ILE A 438 7.93 1.01 -38.18
N ASN A 439 9.16 0.74 -37.75
CA ASN A 439 9.70 -0.62 -37.70
C ASN A 439 8.92 -1.52 -36.70
N GLY A 440 8.54 -0.94 -35.55
CA GLY A 440 7.71 -1.63 -34.54
C GLY A 440 6.35 -2.02 -35.10
N THR A 441 5.69 -1.11 -35.84
CA THR A 441 4.44 -1.43 -36.55
C THR A 441 4.61 -2.54 -37.56
N LEU A 442 5.65 -2.47 -38.39
CA LEU A 442 5.95 -3.52 -39.37
C LEU A 442 6.23 -4.87 -38.72
N GLU A 443 6.92 -4.88 -37.58
CA GLU A 443 7.17 -6.11 -36.84
C GLU A 443 5.90 -6.71 -36.24
N CYS A 444 5.00 -5.89 -35.67
CA CYS A 444 3.70 -6.34 -35.22
C CYS A 444 2.86 -6.93 -36.36
N LEU A 445 2.83 -6.28 -37.54
CA LEU A 445 2.12 -6.79 -38.72
C LEU A 445 2.72 -8.11 -39.23
N LYS A 446 4.05 -8.24 -39.29
CA LYS A 446 4.71 -9.50 -39.65
C LYS A 446 4.35 -10.64 -38.71
N LEU A 447 4.31 -10.37 -37.38
CA LEU A 447 3.91 -11.36 -36.38
C LEU A 447 2.45 -11.74 -36.52
N TYR A 448 1.57 -10.78 -36.76
CA TYR A 448 0.16 -11.00 -37.00
C TYR A 448 -0.10 -11.87 -38.26
N ILE A 449 0.47 -11.47 -39.40
CA ILE A 449 0.31 -12.18 -40.68
C ILE A 449 0.94 -13.58 -40.62
N GLY A 450 2.12 -13.68 -40.03
CA GLY A 450 2.88 -14.94 -39.88
C GLY A 450 2.26 -15.93 -38.87
N THR A 451 1.21 -15.53 -38.14
CA THR A 451 0.51 -16.40 -37.20
C THR A 451 -0.52 -17.26 -37.94
N ARG A 452 -0.28 -18.58 -38.05
CA ARG A 452 -1.12 -19.49 -38.85
C ARG A 452 -2.46 -19.82 -38.20
N LYS A 453 -2.50 -20.01 -36.86
CA LYS A 453 -3.71 -20.35 -36.11
C LYS A 453 -4.64 -19.13 -36.03
N LYS A 454 -5.88 -19.28 -36.54
CA LYS A 454 -6.89 -18.17 -36.58
C LYS A 454 -7.17 -17.60 -35.17
N GLU A 455 -7.28 -18.46 -34.15
CA GLU A 455 -7.52 -18.08 -32.76
C GLU A 455 -6.41 -17.19 -32.20
N GLN A 456 -5.14 -17.62 -32.35
CA GLN A 456 -3.97 -16.83 -31.94
C GLN A 456 -3.91 -15.48 -32.67
N ARG A 457 -4.25 -15.47 -33.97
CA ARG A 457 -4.28 -14.24 -34.75
C ARG A 457 -5.36 -13.28 -34.27
N ALA A 458 -6.55 -13.79 -33.92
CA ALA A 458 -7.62 -12.96 -33.35
C ALA A 458 -7.19 -12.31 -32.02
N VAL A 459 -6.59 -13.07 -31.11
CA VAL A 459 -6.13 -12.55 -29.82
C VAL A 459 -5.03 -11.49 -29.99
N ILE A 460 -4.06 -11.70 -30.92
CA ILE A 460 -3.03 -10.69 -31.23
C ILE A 460 -3.69 -9.41 -31.78
N ARG A 461 -4.66 -9.54 -32.70
CA ARG A 461 -5.39 -8.41 -33.24
C ARG A 461 -6.12 -7.64 -32.14
N ASP A 462 -6.86 -8.34 -31.29
CA ASP A 462 -7.64 -7.72 -30.22
C ASP A 462 -6.72 -6.98 -29.22
N ALA A 463 -5.54 -7.54 -28.92
CA ALA A 463 -4.53 -6.86 -28.09
C ALA A 463 -3.96 -5.60 -28.76
N LEU A 464 -3.88 -5.55 -30.09
CA LEU A 464 -3.42 -4.36 -30.84
C LEU A 464 -4.52 -3.32 -31.04
N ASP A 465 -5.78 -3.74 -31.29
CA ASP A 465 -6.89 -2.87 -31.66
C ASP A 465 -7.52 -2.13 -30.47
N ARG A 466 -7.66 -2.78 -29.32
CA ARG A 466 -8.48 -2.26 -28.22
C ARG A 466 -7.90 -1.00 -27.56
N PHE A 467 -6.59 -0.82 -27.61
CA PHE A 467 -5.92 0.34 -27.03
C PHE A 467 -5.72 1.50 -28.01
N GLY A 468 -6.47 1.53 -29.11
CA GLY A 468 -6.70 2.72 -29.90
C GLY A 468 -6.22 2.75 -31.33
N CYS A 469 -5.84 1.62 -31.94
CA CYS A 469 -5.56 1.53 -33.39
C CYS A 469 -5.22 0.11 -33.80
N LEU A 470 -5.42 -0.27 -35.05
CA LEU A 470 -4.76 -1.37 -35.79
C LEU A 470 -3.22 -1.44 -35.60
N PHE A 471 -2.65 -0.47 -34.84
CA PHE A 471 -1.23 -0.30 -34.61
C PHE A 471 -0.95 -0.13 -33.12
N PRO A 472 0.23 -0.54 -32.61
CA PRO A 472 0.54 -0.53 -31.19
C PRO A 472 0.72 0.89 -30.58
N TRP A 473 0.31 1.94 -31.30
CA TRP A 473 0.60 3.32 -30.94
C TRP A 473 -0.66 4.14 -30.72
N ARG A 474 -0.71 4.86 -29.61
CA ARG A 474 -1.73 5.87 -29.31
C ARG A 474 -1.09 7.27 -29.39
N GLU A 475 -1.68 8.15 -30.18
CA GLU A 475 -1.29 9.56 -30.28
C GLU A 475 -2.17 10.42 -29.37
N ILE A 476 -1.54 11.16 -28.48
CA ILE A 476 -2.20 12.20 -27.69
C ILE A 476 -1.98 13.50 -28.45
N LYS A 477 -3.07 14.16 -28.87
CA LYS A 477 -3.04 15.37 -29.66
C LYS A 477 -3.40 16.59 -28.80
N ASN A 478 -2.77 17.75 -29.09
CA ASN A 478 -3.13 19.02 -28.51
C ASN A 478 -4.40 19.59 -29.18
N GLU A 479 -4.87 20.75 -28.71
CA GLU A 479 -6.02 21.47 -29.30
C GLU A 479 -5.83 21.80 -30.79
N LYS A 480 -4.57 21.92 -31.25
CA LYS A 480 -4.21 22.14 -32.66
C LYS A 480 -4.13 20.85 -33.49
N ARG A 481 -4.53 19.70 -32.91
CA ARG A 481 -4.44 18.35 -33.51
C ARG A 481 -3.02 17.87 -33.84
N GLU A 482 -2.00 18.49 -33.28
CA GLU A 482 -0.61 18.03 -33.40
C GLU A 482 -0.37 16.92 -32.35
N ALA A 483 0.37 15.87 -32.72
CA ALA A 483 0.75 14.82 -31.78
C ALA A 483 1.76 15.38 -30.78
N VAL A 484 1.35 15.52 -29.52
CA VAL A 484 2.22 15.98 -28.43
C VAL A 484 2.95 14.82 -27.81
N GLU A 485 2.32 13.65 -27.77
CA GLU A 485 2.88 12.45 -27.15
C GLU A 485 2.39 11.21 -27.91
N VAL A 486 3.28 10.25 -28.08
CA VAL A 486 2.97 8.92 -28.62
C VAL A 486 3.25 7.89 -27.54
N THR A 487 2.29 6.98 -27.30
CA THR A 487 2.42 5.93 -26.28
C THR A 487 2.05 4.57 -26.84
N THR A 488 2.47 3.51 -26.16
CA THR A 488 2.04 2.13 -26.45
C THR A 488 1.71 1.37 -25.18
N VAL A 489 0.67 0.55 -25.23
CA VAL A 489 0.34 -0.40 -24.16
C VAL A 489 1.08 -1.73 -24.29
N LEU A 490 1.67 -1.97 -25.45
CA LEU A 490 2.15 -3.31 -25.81
C LEU A 490 3.27 -3.80 -24.89
N THR A 491 4.17 -2.90 -24.49
CA THR A 491 5.22 -3.23 -23.52
C THR A 491 4.62 -3.63 -22.17
N ASP A 492 3.68 -2.83 -21.66
CA ASP A 492 3.03 -3.09 -20.37
C ASP A 492 2.24 -4.41 -20.40
N LEU A 493 1.54 -4.69 -21.51
CA LEU A 493 0.77 -5.91 -21.72
C LEU A 493 1.66 -7.16 -21.70
N ILE A 494 2.79 -7.14 -22.41
CA ILE A 494 3.70 -8.28 -22.47
C ILE A 494 4.48 -8.45 -21.16
N GLU A 495 4.84 -7.35 -20.49
CA GLU A 495 5.40 -7.39 -19.15
C GLU A 495 4.43 -8.10 -18.18
N LEU A 496 3.15 -7.68 -18.19
CA LEU A 496 2.13 -8.27 -17.32
C LEU A 496 1.84 -9.74 -17.66
N ALA A 497 1.75 -10.08 -18.96
CA ALA A 497 1.56 -11.45 -19.43
C ALA A 497 2.67 -12.41 -18.95
N GLY A 498 3.87 -11.91 -18.70
CA GLY A 498 4.98 -12.68 -18.14
C GLY A 498 4.79 -13.11 -16.67
N PHE A 499 3.79 -12.56 -15.97
CA PHE A 499 3.49 -12.84 -14.55
C PHE A 499 2.09 -13.39 -14.31
N ILE A 500 1.24 -13.52 -15.31
CA ILE A 500 -0.11 -14.07 -15.19
C ILE A 500 -0.09 -15.54 -15.63
N LYS A 501 -0.92 -16.36 -14.96
CA LYS A 501 -1.14 -17.75 -15.30
C LYS A 501 -2.57 -17.98 -15.77
#